data_170f3a6f837cafe4cbdde0bee4d7a97a
#
_entry.id   170f3a6f837cafe4cbdde0bee4d7a97a
#
_cell.length_a   1.000
_cell.length_b   1.000
_cell.length_c   1.000
_cell.angle_alpha   90.00
_cell.angle_beta   90.00
_cell.angle_gamma   90.00
#
_symmetry.space_group_name_H-M   'P 1'
#
loop_
_entity.id
_entity.type
_entity.pdbx_description
1 polymer ?
#
loop_
_entity_poly.entity_id
_entity_poly.type
_entity_poly.pdbx_seq_one_letter_code
_entity_poly.pdbx_strand_id
1 'polypeptide(L)'
;MAKTKAVKVNLSTKAADVLATIREEQPKAWYFFRKKYGSKLKYEKAEDQMLDKALEEECDQFTDIDYWISPIGNRWMTYTQVQYFPKAKYALAFHYSFIYYETYASCGAFFPMYSPKQTKGGKVKKNGVPDSVIRYTDHFFYQLSERTKIEYRSKELIRKFIAERCEHALTADEEGEVVLKFKGGHGFGKEIAKRPQFIDCRTFLRDEELNNKQKRMCEPVDMLYELTKDGMFIKDVAINTAYNQDYTPEQAAEEGLKRLKAIQKLGMEKPMAIMMGMHLTFIRLIEKLLNYEVDMKQSAVISHIVAEQSVDVVKKWADHDPETLAFENKEFRADLLDVMVKTAKQMKLKYMNRERIDQCLDEIHRDAMRVNEEYRKEAN
;
A
#
# COMPACT_ATOMS: atom_id res chain seq x y z
N MET A 1 24.12 -6.43 24.50
CA MET A 1 24.22 -5.55 23.30
C MET A 1 24.54 -4.14 23.77
N ALA A 2 25.64 -3.54 23.30
CA ALA A 2 25.94 -2.15 23.60
C ALA A 2 24.82 -1.25 23.04
N LYS A 3 24.29 -0.32 23.83
CA LYS A 3 23.33 0.67 23.36
C LYS A 3 24.04 1.56 22.34
N THR A 4 23.66 1.47 21.07
CA THR A 4 24.12 2.38 20.02
C THR A 4 23.66 3.78 20.41
N LYS A 5 24.58 4.72 20.55
CA LYS A 5 24.26 6.13 20.90
C LYS A 5 23.79 6.85 19.64
N ALA A 6 22.88 7.81 19.83
CA ALA A 6 22.49 8.71 18.74
C ALA A 6 23.71 9.46 18.18
N VAL A 7 23.76 9.64 16.87
CA VAL A 7 24.85 10.30 16.16
C VAL A 7 24.32 11.43 15.27
N LYS A 8 25.18 12.36 14.89
CA LYS A 8 24.83 13.33 13.84
C LYS A 8 24.72 12.59 12.51
N VAL A 9 23.51 12.58 11.95
CA VAL A 9 23.19 11.84 10.72
C VAL A 9 23.62 12.62 9.48
N ASN A 10 24.21 11.93 8.53
CA ASN A 10 24.52 12.42 7.19
C ASN A 10 24.32 11.29 6.16
N LEU A 11 24.49 11.59 4.87
CA LEU A 11 24.25 10.63 3.80
C LEU A 11 25.14 9.38 3.83
N SER A 12 26.26 9.38 4.56
CA SER A 12 27.15 8.22 4.74
C SER A 12 26.91 7.45 6.04
N THR A 13 26.00 7.93 6.92
CA THR A 13 25.71 7.27 8.19
C THR A 13 25.12 5.88 7.99
N LYS A 14 25.63 4.91 8.74
CA LYS A 14 25.18 3.51 8.65
C LYS A 14 23.72 3.36 9.10
N ALA A 15 22.99 2.45 8.46
CA ALA A 15 21.57 2.18 8.73
C ALA A 15 21.24 1.98 10.22
N ALA A 16 22.06 1.20 10.94
CA ALA A 16 21.85 0.93 12.36
C ALA A 16 21.96 2.19 13.23
N ASP A 17 22.90 3.08 12.91
CA ASP A 17 23.13 4.32 13.64
C ASP A 17 22.04 5.36 13.35
N VAL A 18 21.55 5.42 12.09
CA VAL A 18 20.39 6.25 11.71
C VAL A 18 19.16 5.80 12.51
N LEU A 19 18.87 4.52 12.51
CA LEU A 19 17.69 3.97 13.20
C LEU A 19 17.79 4.17 14.72
N ALA A 20 18.97 3.97 15.32
CA ALA A 20 19.21 4.24 16.74
C ALA A 20 18.97 5.72 17.08
N THR A 21 19.47 6.63 16.24
CA THR A 21 19.26 8.07 16.38
C THR A 21 17.79 8.45 16.27
N ILE A 22 17.08 7.90 15.29
CA ILE A 22 15.63 8.13 15.13
C ILE A 22 14.88 7.68 16.38
N ARG A 23 15.15 6.48 16.89
CA ARG A 23 14.49 5.94 18.10
C ARG A 23 14.71 6.78 19.35
N GLU A 24 15.87 7.38 19.47
CA GLU A 24 16.20 8.23 20.62
C GLU A 24 15.65 9.65 20.49
N GLU A 25 15.74 10.27 19.31
CA GLU A 25 15.46 11.70 19.14
C GLU A 25 14.03 12.00 18.71
N GLN A 26 13.38 11.12 17.93
CA GLN A 26 12.03 11.37 17.41
C GLN A 26 10.98 11.69 18.50
N PRO A 27 10.92 11.01 19.66
CA PRO A 27 10.01 11.39 20.73
C PRO A 27 10.26 12.80 21.27
N LYS A 28 11.52 13.24 21.27
CA LYS A 28 11.93 14.59 21.72
C LYS A 28 11.49 15.65 20.70
N ALA A 29 11.65 15.36 19.40
CA ALA A 29 11.16 16.22 18.32
C ALA A 29 9.64 16.39 18.39
N TRP A 30 8.88 15.30 18.61
CA TRP A 30 7.44 15.35 18.85
C TRP A 30 7.05 16.14 20.08
N TYR A 31 7.76 15.96 21.18
CA TYR A 31 7.52 16.75 22.39
C TYR A 31 7.72 18.23 22.13
N PHE A 32 8.80 18.61 21.45
CA PHE A 32 9.10 19.97 21.08
C PHE A 32 8.01 20.58 20.17
N PHE A 33 7.58 19.86 19.14
CA PHE A 33 6.50 20.26 18.24
C PHE A 33 5.19 20.53 19.00
N ARG A 34 4.77 19.60 19.87
CA ARG A 34 3.54 19.78 20.67
C ARG A 34 3.63 20.91 21.67
N LYS A 35 4.81 21.22 22.18
CA LYS A 35 5.02 22.36 23.09
C LYS A 35 4.63 23.70 22.46
N LYS A 36 4.70 23.84 21.13
CA LYS A 36 4.21 25.00 20.38
C LYS A 36 2.74 25.31 20.68
N TYR A 37 1.92 24.31 20.93
CA TYR A 37 0.52 24.46 21.29
C TYR A 37 0.28 24.73 22.78
N GLY A 38 1.34 24.80 23.59
CA GLY A 38 1.27 25.11 25.02
C GLY A 38 0.87 23.96 25.94
N SER A 39 0.19 22.94 25.45
CA SER A 39 -0.12 21.69 26.16
C SER A 39 -0.56 20.58 25.18
N LYS A 40 -0.54 19.32 25.66
CA LYS A 40 -1.05 18.18 24.89
C LYS A 40 -2.54 18.36 24.53
N LEU A 41 -3.34 18.84 25.49
CA LEU A 41 -4.77 19.06 25.30
C LEU A 41 -5.07 20.13 24.22
N LYS A 42 -4.27 21.21 24.18
CA LYS A 42 -4.42 22.22 23.12
C LYS A 42 -4.04 21.68 21.75
N TYR A 43 -3.02 20.82 21.70
CA TYR A 43 -2.64 20.14 20.46
C TYR A 43 -3.77 19.21 19.97
N GLU A 44 -4.35 18.38 20.86
CA GLU A 44 -5.46 17.48 20.53
C GLU A 44 -6.69 18.27 20.01
N LYS A 45 -7.03 19.41 20.63
CA LYS A 45 -8.07 20.29 20.11
C LYS A 45 -7.78 20.86 18.72
N ALA A 46 -6.52 21.24 18.46
CA ALA A 46 -6.13 21.72 17.13
C ALA A 46 -6.21 20.62 16.07
N GLU A 47 -5.88 19.38 16.45
CA GLU A 47 -6.03 18.20 15.60
C GLU A 47 -7.50 17.90 15.31
N ASP A 48 -8.37 17.95 16.34
CA ASP A 48 -9.83 17.79 16.18
C ASP A 48 -10.40 18.84 15.21
N GLN A 49 -9.98 20.10 15.34
CA GLN A 49 -10.40 21.17 14.41
C GLN A 49 -9.92 20.91 12.96
N MET A 50 -8.74 20.34 12.79
CA MET A 50 -8.26 19.95 11.45
C MET A 50 -9.06 18.77 10.88
N LEU A 51 -9.47 17.82 11.73
CA LEU A 51 -10.33 16.70 11.32
C LEU A 51 -11.69 17.19 10.88
N ASP A 52 -12.33 18.06 11.67
CA ASP A 52 -13.62 18.67 11.33
C ASP A 52 -13.52 19.45 10.01
N LYS A 53 -12.48 20.27 9.86
CA LYS A 53 -12.25 21.04 8.64
C LYS A 53 -12.01 20.13 7.42
N ALA A 54 -11.28 19.02 7.56
CA ALA A 54 -11.07 18.06 6.48
C ALA A 54 -12.39 17.41 6.03
N LEU A 55 -13.31 17.16 6.98
CA LEU A 55 -14.63 16.63 6.68
C LEU A 55 -15.56 17.67 6.03
N GLU A 56 -15.54 18.92 6.51
CA GLU A 56 -16.36 20.00 5.98
C GLU A 56 -15.92 20.41 4.56
N GLU A 57 -14.61 20.54 4.33
CA GLU A 57 -14.05 20.97 3.03
C GLU A 57 -13.80 19.81 2.07
N GLU A 58 -14.00 18.57 2.50
CA GLU A 58 -13.73 17.33 1.74
C GLU A 58 -12.30 17.28 1.17
N CYS A 59 -11.32 17.79 1.90
CA CYS A 59 -9.93 17.86 1.47
C CYS A 59 -8.90 17.60 2.60
N ASP A 60 -7.67 17.26 2.19
CA ASP A 60 -6.57 17.06 3.12
C ASP A 60 -6.19 18.38 3.82
N GLN A 61 -5.87 18.31 5.11
CA GLN A 61 -5.38 19.42 5.91
C GLN A 61 -3.93 19.15 6.35
N PHE A 62 -3.15 20.20 6.51
CA PHE A 62 -1.74 20.09 6.94
C PHE A 62 -1.40 21.15 7.96
N THR A 63 -0.59 20.80 8.96
CA THR A 63 0.11 21.81 9.76
C THR A 63 1.33 22.35 9.01
N ASP A 64 1.81 23.53 9.41
CA ASP A 64 3.14 23.95 9.02
C ASP A 64 4.21 22.98 9.54
N ILE A 65 5.31 22.89 8.80
CA ILE A 65 6.47 22.09 9.21
C ILE A 65 7.23 22.85 10.28
N ASP A 66 7.35 22.24 11.45
CA ASP A 66 8.22 22.75 12.51
C ASP A 66 9.60 22.10 12.46
N TYR A 67 10.58 22.88 12.92
CA TYR A 67 11.99 22.50 12.94
C TYR A 67 12.46 22.40 14.38
N TRP A 68 13.10 21.28 14.69
CA TRP A 68 13.84 21.11 15.95
C TRP A 68 15.26 20.65 15.66
N ILE A 69 16.24 21.32 16.26
CA ILE A 69 17.63 20.89 16.16
C ILE A 69 17.99 20.18 17.46
N SER A 70 18.40 18.93 17.34
CA SER A 70 18.79 18.10 18.47
C SER A 70 20.13 18.59 19.08
N PRO A 71 20.44 18.23 20.33
CA PRO A 71 21.70 18.57 20.96
C PRO A 71 22.96 18.12 20.20
N ILE A 72 22.84 17.06 19.37
CA ILE A 72 23.94 16.57 18.52
C ILE A 72 23.90 17.13 17.09
N GLY A 73 22.97 18.07 16.82
CA GLY A 73 22.91 18.84 15.59
C GLY A 73 22.11 18.18 14.44
N ASN A 74 21.25 17.21 14.71
CA ASN A 74 20.29 16.71 13.72
C ASN A 74 19.12 17.69 13.58
N ARG A 75 18.76 18.04 12.34
CA ARG A 75 17.58 18.86 12.05
C ARG A 75 16.38 17.94 11.86
N TRP A 76 15.43 18.03 12.76
CA TRP A 76 14.16 17.34 12.68
C TRP A 76 13.09 18.23 12.08
N MET A 77 12.33 17.67 11.16
CA MET A 77 11.10 18.25 10.61
C MET A 77 9.91 17.48 11.13
N THR A 78 8.88 18.19 11.62
CA THR A 78 7.70 17.56 12.22
C THR A 78 6.44 18.27 11.73
N TYR A 79 5.44 17.51 11.34
CA TYR A 79 4.14 18.03 10.90
C TYR A 79 3.03 17.00 11.13
N THR A 80 1.78 17.46 11.09
CA THR A 80 0.59 16.61 11.05
C THR A 80 -0.11 16.80 9.72
N GLN A 81 -0.50 15.69 9.11
CA GLN A 81 -1.38 15.63 7.94
C GLN A 81 -2.70 15.00 8.39
N VAL A 82 -3.81 15.64 8.07
CA VAL A 82 -5.12 15.02 8.14
C VAL A 82 -5.52 14.66 6.72
N GLN A 83 -5.65 13.38 6.44
CA GLN A 83 -6.04 12.88 5.14
C GLN A 83 -7.55 12.63 5.13
N TYR A 84 -8.24 13.20 4.15
CA TYR A 84 -9.65 12.95 3.87
C TYR A 84 -9.82 11.77 2.91
N PHE A 85 -10.77 10.89 3.23
CA PHE A 85 -11.07 9.69 2.44
C PHE A 85 -12.48 9.80 1.83
N PRO A 86 -12.61 10.22 0.56
CA PRO A 86 -13.88 10.62 -0.04
C PRO A 86 -14.96 9.53 -0.04
N LYS A 87 -14.59 8.29 -0.40
CA LYS A 87 -15.56 7.18 -0.48
C LYS A 87 -16.06 6.73 0.89
N ALA A 88 -15.23 6.82 1.90
CA ALA A 88 -15.55 6.41 3.25
C ALA A 88 -16.11 7.55 4.10
N LYS A 89 -16.02 8.80 3.63
CA LYS A 89 -16.47 10.02 4.31
C LYS A 89 -15.95 10.13 5.74
N TYR A 90 -14.65 9.89 5.92
CA TYR A 90 -13.96 10.13 7.19
C TYR A 90 -12.60 10.76 6.96
N ALA A 91 -11.99 11.26 8.02
CA ALA A 91 -10.64 11.80 7.99
C ALA A 91 -9.77 11.17 9.09
N LEU A 92 -8.47 11.03 8.85
CA LEU A 92 -7.51 10.51 9.82
C LEU A 92 -6.30 11.42 9.93
N ALA A 93 -5.82 11.62 11.16
CA ALA A 93 -4.59 12.36 11.43
C ALA A 93 -3.38 11.43 11.43
N PHE A 94 -2.37 11.82 10.68
CA PHE A 94 -1.07 11.16 10.59
C PHE A 94 0.03 12.12 11.06
N HIS A 95 0.89 11.63 11.94
CA HIS A 95 1.96 12.42 12.52
C HIS A 95 3.28 11.99 11.92
N TYR A 96 3.96 12.93 11.27
CA TYR A 96 5.24 12.71 10.62
C TYR A 96 6.37 13.43 11.30
N SER A 97 7.50 12.75 11.45
CA SER A 97 8.72 13.32 11.96
C SER A 97 9.90 12.62 11.31
N PHE A 98 10.78 13.39 10.68
CA PHE A 98 11.92 12.88 9.93
C PHE A 98 13.13 13.77 10.08
N ILE A 99 14.33 13.22 9.87
CA ILE A 99 15.57 13.98 9.86
C ILE A 99 15.80 14.55 8.46
N TYR A 100 15.95 15.85 8.34
CA TYR A 100 16.39 16.50 7.12
C TYR A 100 17.84 16.94 7.25
N TYR A 101 18.69 16.34 6.42
CA TYR A 101 20.11 16.67 6.34
C TYR A 101 20.32 17.68 5.22
N GLU A 102 21.09 18.72 5.50
CA GLU A 102 21.45 19.74 4.52
C GLU A 102 22.83 20.30 4.82
N THR A 103 23.66 20.39 3.78
CA THR A 103 24.95 21.06 3.77
C THR A 103 25.02 22.00 2.57
N TYR A 104 26.13 22.71 2.43
CA TYR A 104 26.38 23.49 1.21
C TYR A 104 26.34 22.64 -0.06
N ALA A 105 26.83 21.39 -0.01
CA ALA A 105 27.00 20.51 -1.18
C ALA A 105 25.83 19.55 -1.42
N SER A 106 25.07 19.16 -0.39
CA SER A 106 24.07 18.10 -0.51
C SER A 106 22.93 18.19 0.48
N CYS A 107 21.79 17.58 0.16
CA CYS A 107 20.66 17.41 1.07
C CYS A 107 20.14 15.98 1.05
N GLY A 108 19.28 15.65 2.00
CA GLY A 108 18.61 14.36 2.07
C GLY A 108 17.61 14.28 3.21
N ALA A 109 16.67 13.33 3.14
CA ALA A 109 15.70 13.10 4.17
C ALA A 109 15.72 11.64 4.62
N PHE A 110 15.58 11.40 5.92
CA PHE A 110 15.54 10.07 6.52
C PHE A 110 14.18 9.87 7.19
N PHE A 111 13.31 9.14 6.52
CA PHE A 111 11.97 8.83 6.98
C PHE A 111 11.93 7.52 7.74
N PRO A 112 11.46 7.51 9.00
CA PRO A 112 11.21 6.28 9.72
C PRO A 112 10.01 5.55 9.13
N MET A 113 10.12 4.23 9.05
CA MET A 113 9.03 3.32 8.68
C MET A 113 8.70 2.42 9.87
N TYR A 114 7.44 2.03 9.96
CA TYR A 114 6.90 1.27 11.08
C TYR A 114 6.20 0.03 10.55
N SER A 115 6.77 -1.13 10.80
CA SER A 115 6.05 -2.38 10.52
C SER A 115 4.92 -2.59 11.53
N PRO A 116 3.73 -2.96 11.09
CA PRO A 116 2.65 -3.30 12.00
C PRO A 116 3.06 -4.52 12.85
N LYS A 117 3.32 -4.32 14.14
CA LYS A 117 3.61 -5.43 15.05
C LYS A 117 2.30 -6.07 15.50
N GLN A 118 2.03 -7.27 15.01
CA GLN A 118 1.05 -8.14 15.63
C GLN A 118 1.54 -8.55 17.02
N THR A 119 0.78 -8.23 18.05
CA THR A 119 1.00 -8.80 19.40
C THR A 119 0.46 -10.24 19.45
N LYS A 120 0.99 -11.08 20.33
CA LYS A 120 0.35 -12.36 20.70
C LYS A 120 -1.08 -12.03 21.15
N GLY A 121 -2.08 -12.30 20.29
CA GLY A 121 -3.49 -11.92 20.49
C GLY A 121 -4.06 -10.96 19.43
N GLY A 122 -3.36 -10.72 18.30
CA GLY A 122 -3.91 -10.02 17.13
C GLY A 122 -4.04 -8.50 17.24
N LYS A 123 -3.72 -7.90 18.41
CA LYS A 123 -3.79 -6.43 18.57
C LYS A 123 -2.59 -5.73 17.91
N VAL A 124 -2.86 -4.83 16.98
CA VAL A 124 -1.83 -3.94 16.42
C VAL A 124 -1.46 -2.89 17.46
N LYS A 125 -0.21 -2.84 17.91
CA LYS A 125 0.25 -1.75 18.80
C LYS A 125 0.30 -0.44 18.03
N LYS A 126 -0.50 0.54 18.43
CA LYS A 126 -0.60 1.88 17.84
C LYS A 126 0.70 2.72 17.90
N ASN A 127 1.66 2.36 18.72
CA ASN A 127 2.94 3.09 18.88
C ASN A 127 4.11 2.13 18.60
N GLY A 128 4.30 1.79 17.33
CA GLY A 128 5.46 1.02 16.91
C GLY A 128 6.76 1.82 17.09
N VAL A 129 7.82 1.15 17.52
CA VAL A 129 9.18 1.70 17.39
C VAL A 129 9.57 1.53 15.93
N PRO A 130 10.13 2.55 15.23
CA PRO A 130 10.56 2.41 13.84
C PRO A 130 11.57 1.28 13.72
N ASP A 131 11.42 0.46 12.69
CA ASP A 131 12.26 -0.71 12.42
C ASP A 131 12.96 -0.63 11.07
N SER A 132 12.56 0.31 10.23
CA SER A 132 13.15 0.57 8.94
C SER A 132 13.21 2.07 8.63
N VAL A 133 13.99 2.44 7.61
CA VAL A 133 14.21 3.83 7.21
C VAL A 133 14.28 3.93 5.70
N ILE A 134 13.60 4.93 5.14
CA ILE A 134 13.82 5.36 3.76
C ILE A 134 14.68 6.60 3.77
N ARG A 135 15.82 6.55 3.08
CA ARG A 135 16.66 7.71 2.80
C ARG A 135 16.35 8.24 1.41
N TYR A 136 15.90 9.48 1.33
CA TYR A 136 15.81 10.20 0.06
C TYR A 136 17.12 10.97 -0.14
N THR A 137 17.80 10.68 -1.25
CA THR A 137 19.13 11.23 -1.52
C THR A 137 19.08 12.64 -2.12
N ASP A 138 20.23 13.27 -2.20
CA ASP A 138 20.41 14.56 -2.87
C ASP A 138 19.95 14.52 -4.33
N HIS A 139 20.31 13.48 -5.07
CA HIS A 139 19.88 13.29 -6.45
C HIS A 139 18.36 13.16 -6.58
N PHE A 140 17.68 12.49 -5.62
CA PHE A 140 16.23 12.43 -5.60
C PHE A 140 15.62 13.86 -5.52
N PHE A 141 16.08 14.70 -4.60
CA PHE A 141 15.57 16.06 -4.46
C PHE A 141 15.90 16.95 -5.67
N TYR A 142 17.08 16.76 -6.26
CA TYR A 142 17.43 17.45 -7.50
C TYR A 142 16.46 17.07 -8.63
N GLN A 143 16.19 15.77 -8.81
CA GLN A 143 15.26 15.29 -9.83
C GLN A 143 13.82 15.78 -9.56
N LEU A 144 13.39 15.81 -8.31
CA LEU A 144 12.07 16.35 -7.93
C LEU A 144 11.99 17.84 -8.27
N SER A 145 13.02 18.63 -7.96
CA SER A 145 13.12 20.06 -8.28
C SER A 145 12.98 20.30 -9.79
N GLU A 146 13.78 19.61 -10.60
CA GLU A 146 13.77 19.73 -12.07
C GLU A 146 12.38 19.43 -12.65
N ARG A 147 11.69 18.42 -12.14
CA ARG A 147 10.40 17.96 -12.66
C ARG A 147 9.22 18.79 -12.18
N THR A 148 9.29 19.33 -10.98
CA THR A 148 8.24 20.19 -10.42
C THR A 148 8.43 21.66 -10.78
N LYS A 149 9.60 22.05 -11.29
CA LYS A 149 10.01 23.45 -11.55
C LYS A 149 10.01 24.30 -10.28
N ILE A 150 10.24 23.68 -9.14
CA ILE A 150 10.38 24.32 -7.84
C ILE A 150 11.86 24.42 -7.52
N GLU A 151 12.30 25.58 -6.99
CA GLU A 151 13.68 25.83 -6.67
C GLU A 151 14.27 24.75 -5.74
N TYR A 152 15.43 24.22 -6.14
CA TYR A 152 16.13 23.19 -5.39
C TYR A 152 16.49 23.66 -3.98
N ARG A 153 16.27 22.81 -2.97
CA ARG A 153 16.44 23.09 -1.53
C ARG A 153 15.54 24.17 -0.93
N SER A 154 14.56 24.64 -1.68
CA SER A 154 13.58 25.58 -1.14
C SER A 154 12.64 24.91 -0.13
N LYS A 155 12.05 25.71 0.76
CA LYS A 155 10.97 25.22 1.64
C LYS A 155 9.77 24.70 0.85
N GLU A 156 9.52 25.30 -0.29
CA GLU A 156 8.44 24.92 -1.20
C GLU A 156 8.66 23.52 -1.77
N LEU A 157 9.89 23.18 -2.14
CA LEU A 157 10.23 21.82 -2.62
C LEU A 157 10.00 20.77 -1.52
N ILE A 158 10.35 21.08 -0.27
CA ILE A 158 10.10 20.18 0.86
C ILE A 158 8.59 20.03 1.12
N ARG A 159 7.81 21.13 1.06
CA ARG A 159 6.34 21.06 1.17
C ARG A 159 5.74 20.22 0.05
N LYS A 160 6.20 20.40 -1.18
CA LYS A 160 5.78 19.62 -2.34
C LYS A 160 6.10 18.13 -2.15
N PHE A 161 7.31 17.81 -1.74
CA PHE A 161 7.72 16.44 -1.43
C PHE A 161 6.80 15.79 -0.41
N ILE A 162 6.50 16.47 0.69
CA ILE A 162 5.62 15.97 1.75
C ILE A 162 4.19 15.76 1.24
N ALA A 163 3.65 16.73 0.50
CA ALA A 163 2.29 16.68 -0.01
C ALA A 163 2.06 15.59 -1.08
N GLU A 164 3.09 15.24 -1.84
CA GLU A 164 3.01 14.21 -2.88
C GLU A 164 3.43 12.82 -2.42
N ARG A 165 4.19 12.73 -1.33
CA ARG A 165 4.65 11.45 -0.82
C ARG A 165 3.48 10.58 -0.37
N CYS A 166 3.40 9.39 -0.92
CA CYS A 166 2.52 8.33 -0.44
C CYS A 166 3.30 7.36 0.44
N GLU A 167 2.64 6.69 1.39
CA GLU A 167 3.30 5.74 2.31
C GLU A 167 3.40 4.32 1.72
N HIS A 168 3.48 4.23 0.39
CA HIS A 168 3.50 2.97 -0.34
C HIS A 168 4.87 2.75 -0.94
N ALA A 169 5.51 1.67 -0.54
CA ALA A 169 6.79 1.23 -1.07
C ALA A 169 6.78 -0.29 -1.19
N LEU A 170 7.20 -0.81 -2.34
CA LEU A 170 7.32 -2.24 -2.60
C LEU A 170 8.68 -2.57 -3.19
N THR A 171 9.22 -3.73 -2.81
CA THR A 171 10.38 -4.32 -3.49
C THR A 171 9.91 -4.90 -4.81
N ALA A 172 10.50 -4.42 -5.91
CA ALA A 172 10.06 -4.75 -7.26
C ALA A 172 10.71 -6.03 -7.82
N ASP A 173 11.85 -6.44 -7.26
CA ASP A 173 12.60 -7.62 -7.72
C ASP A 173 13.46 -8.24 -6.62
N GLU A 174 14.09 -9.38 -6.96
CA GLU A 174 15.00 -10.11 -6.07
C GLU A 174 16.34 -9.37 -5.83
N GLU A 175 16.69 -8.41 -6.68
CA GLU A 175 17.88 -7.58 -6.54
C GLU A 175 17.72 -6.44 -5.51
N GLY A 176 16.52 -6.31 -4.95
CA GLY A 176 16.18 -5.32 -3.93
C GLY A 176 15.90 -3.94 -4.51
N GLU A 177 15.52 -3.85 -5.76
CA GLU A 177 14.97 -2.63 -6.35
C GLU A 177 13.63 -2.30 -5.65
N VAL A 178 13.44 -1.04 -5.27
CA VAL A 178 12.25 -0.57 -4.54
C VAL A 178 11.60 0.55 -5.31
N VAL A 179 10.28 0.46 -5.46
CA VAL A 179 9.44 1.52 -6.02
C VAL A 179 8.61 2.15 -4.91
N LEU A 180 8.62 3.48 -4.85
CA LEU A 180 7.85 4.28 -3.90
C LEU A 180 6.82 5.10 -4.66
N LYS A 181 5.56 5.10 -4.20
CA LYS A 181 4.50 5.90 -4.81
C LYS A 181 4.53 7.35 -4.36
N PHE A 182 4.32 8.25 -5.33
CA PHE A 182 4.03 9.67 -5.15
C PHE A 182 2.76 10.02 -5.95
N LYS A 183 2.04 11.08 -5.55
CA LYS A 183 0.79 11.49 -6.24
C LYS A 183 1.01 11.80 -7.73
N GLY A 184 2.16 12.32 -8.11
CA GLY A 184 2.50 12.70 -9.48
C GLY A 184 3.61 11.88 -10.12
N GLY A 185 3.98 10.72 -9.56
CA GLY A 185 5.06 9.90 -10.09
C GLY A 185 5.55 8.82 -9.14
N HIS A 186 6.80 8.39 -9.34
CA HIS A 186 7.41 7.30 -8.59
C HIS A 186 8.85 7.62 -8.18
N GLY A 187 9.20 7.23 -6.95
CA GLY A 187 10.57 7.16 -6.48
C GLY A 187 11.14 5.78 -6.76
N PHE A 188 12.39 5.74 -7.24
CA PHE A 188 13.12 4.49 -7.44
C PHE A 188 14.33 4.44 -6.53
N GLY A 189 14.52 3.31 -5.90
CA GLY A 189 15.57 3.11 -4.93
C GLY A 189 16.03 1.68 -4.85
N LYS A 190 16.88 1.42 -3.87
CA LYS A 190 17.41 0.07 -3.60
C LYS A 190 17.41 -0.20 -2.11
N GLU A 191 17.06 -1.42 -1.73
CA GLU A 191 17.28 -1.90 -0.38
C GLU A 191 18.79 -2.15 -0.17
N ILE A 192 19.42 -1.33 0.66
CA ILE A 192 20.87 -1.41 0.93
C ILE A 192 21.20 -2.15 2.23
N ALA A 193 20.20 -2.42 3.07
CA ALA A 193 20.32 -3.26 4.25
C ALA A 193 18.96 -3.91 4.56
N LYS A 194 18.99 -5.21 4.93
CA LYS A 194 17.78 -5.97 5.28
C LYS A 194 17.46 -5.91 6.78
N ARG A 195 18.48 -5.70 7.64
CA ARG A 195 18.30 -5.69 9.11
C ARG A 195 19.24 -4.67 9.76
N PRO A 196 18.77 -3.46 10.16
CA PRO A 196 17.43 -2.94 9.89
C PRO A 196 17.21 -2.73 8.39
N GLN A 197 15.96 -2.80 7.94
CA GLN A 197 15.66 -2.49 6.54
C GLN A 197 15.97 -1.02 6.26
N PHE A 198 16.78 -0.80 5.25
CA PHE A 198 17.20 0.53 4.85
C PHE A 198 17.10 0.66 3.33
N ILE A 199 16.20 1.54 2.90
CA ILE A 199 15.93 1.81 1.50
C ILE A 199 16.59 3.13 1.11
N ASP A 200 17.31 3.12 0.00
CA ASP A 200 18.00 4.28 -0.57
C ASP A 200 17.24 4.75 -1.82
N CYS A 201 16.31 5.68 -1.65
CA CYS A 201 15.56 6.27 -2.76
C CYS A 201 16.42 7.30 -3.49
N ARG A 202 16.77 7.02 -4.75
CA ARG A 202 17.79 7.75 -5.49
C ARG A 202 17.24 8.68 -6.56
N THR A 203 16.12 8.35 -7.16
CA THR A 203 15.58 9.16 -8.24
C THR A 203 14.06 9.27 -8.15
N PHE A 204 13.53 10.30 -8.78
CA PHE A 204 12.10 10.53 -8.97
C PHE A 204 11.80 10.64 -10.46
N LEU A 205 10.76 9.97 -10.92
CA LEU A 205 10.23 10.06 -12.29
C LEU A 205 8.74 10.35 -12.24
N ARG A 206 8.26 11.18 -13.17
CA ARG A 206 6.83 11.36 -13.39
C ARG A 206 6.25 10.16 -14.14
N ASP A 207 4.94 9.96 -14.01
CA ASP A 207 4.26 8.83 -14.65
C ASP A 207 4.43 8.82 -16.18
N GLU A 208 4.48 10.01 -16.82
CA GLU A 208 4.69 10.17 -18.26
C GLU A 208 6.12 9.88 -18.73
N GLU A 209 7.11 9.93 -17.84
CA GLU A 209 8.53 9.68 -18.15
C GLU A 209 8.91 8.20 -18.07
N LEU A 210 8.02 7.36 -17.52
CA LEU A 210 8.30 5.94 -17.31
C LEU A 210 8.39 5.17 -18.63
N ASN A 211 9.47 4.41 -18.83
CA ASN A 211 9.57 3.43 -19.89
C ASN A 211 8.75 2.16 -19.55
N ASN A 212 8.60 1.24 -20.53
CA ASN A 212 7.77 0.04 -20.35
C ASN A 212 8.23 -0.88 -19.20
N LYS A 213 9.54 -1.03 -18.96
CA LYS A 213 10.06 -1.80 -17.83
C LYS A 213 9.68 -1.13 -16.50
N GLN A 214 9.88 0.18 -16.40
CA GLN A 214 9.55 0.94 -15.19
C GLN A 214 8.03 0.94 -14.92
N LYS A 215 7.19 1.07 -15.96
CA LYS A 215 5.73 0.96 -15.83
C LYS A 215 5.34 -0.37 -15.20
N ARG A 216 5.92 -1.48 -15.67
CA ARG A 216 5.69 -2.80 -15.10
C ARG A 216 6.10 -2.88 -13.63
N MET A 217 7.24 -2.29 -13.27
CA MET A 217 7.71 -2.26 -11.88
C MET A 217 6.81 -1.41 -10.96
N CYS A 218 6.16 -0.37 -11.51
CA CYS A 218 5.27 0.51 -10.76
C CYS A 218 3.86 -0.06 -10.54
N GLU A 219 3.37 -0.92 -11.43
CA GLU A 219 1.99 -1.46 -11.35
C GLU A 219 1.63 -2.05 -9.98
N PRO A 220 2.48 -2.84 -9.29
CA PRO A 220 2.13 -3.37 -7.98
C PRO A 220 1.93 -2.29 -6.90
N VAL A 221 2.79 -1.25 -6.87
CA VAL A 221 2.66 -0.17 -5.90
C VAL A 221 1.50 0.76 -6.27
N ASP A 222 1.21 0.95 -7.54
CA ASP A 222 0.04 1.68 -8.02
C ASP A 222 -1.25 0.96 -7.63
N MET A 223 -1.29 -0.36 -7.79
CA MET A 223 -2.40 -1.18 -7.32
C MET A 223 -2.62 -1.02 -5.82
N LEU A 224 -1.57 -1.13 -5.02
CA LEU A 224 -1.65 -0.96 -3.57
C LEU A 224 -2.16 0.44 -3.20
N TYR A 225 -1.69 1.48 -3.88
CA TYR A 225 -2.16 2.84 -3.68
C TYR A 225 -3.65 2.99 -4.03
N GLU A 226 -4.08 2.49 -5.19
CA GLU A 226 -5.49 2.56 -5.62
C GLU A 226 -6.42 1.83 -4.64
N LEU A 227 -5.99 0.70 -4.07
CA LEU A 227 -6.74 -0.05 -3.07
C LEU A 227 -6.90 0.68 -1.73
N THR A 228 -5.96 1.56 -1.40
CA THR A 228 -5.89 2.17 -0.05
C THR A 228 -6.23 3.65 -0.02
N LYS A 229 -6.05 4.39 -1.14
CA LYS A 229 -6.21 5.86 -1.18
C LYS A 229 -7.59 6.37 -0.79
N ASP A 230 -8.64 5.60 -1.04
CA ASP A 230 -10.01 5.98 -0.76
C ASP A 230 -10.46 5.59 0.66
N GLY A 231 -9.59 4.99 1.45
CA GLY A 231 -9.91 4.52 2.80
C GLY A 231 -10.85 3.31 2.86
N MET A 232 -11.34 2.81 1.73
CA MET A 232 -12.20 1.62 1.69
C MET A 232 -11.53 0.42 2.36
N PHE A 233 -10.24 0.25 2.07
CA PHE A 233 -9.43 -0.78 2.70
C PHE A 233 -9.36 -0.65 4.24
N ILE A 234 -9.27 0.56 4.78
CA ILE A 234 -9.23 0.79 6.23
C ILE A 234 -10.58 0.44 6.86
N LYS A 235 -11.69 0.77 6.18
CA LYS A 235 -13.05 0.45 6.63
C LYS A 235 -13.30 -1.06 6.60
N ASP A 236 -12.90 -1.73 5.52
CA ASP A 236 -13.03 -3.18 5.39
C ASP A 236 -12.08 -3.93 6.32
N VAL A 237 -10.88 -3.42 6.54
CA VAL A 237 -9.95 -3.93 7.56
C VAL A 237 -10.53 -3.72 8.97
N ALA A 238 -11.12 -2.56 9.27
CA ALA A 238 -11.77 -2.33 10.56
C ALA A 238 -12.99 -3.25 10.75
N ILE A 239 -13.81 -3.44 9.73
CA ILE A 239 -14.95 -4.35 9.74
C ILE A 239 -14.46 -5.81 9.84
N ASN A 240 -13.53 -6.25 8.99
CA ASN A 240 -12.98 -7.60 9.04
C ASN A 240 -12.15 -7.85 10.30
N THR A 241 -11.47 -6.83 10.85
CA THR A 241 -10.75 -6.95 12.11
C THR A 241 -11.72 -7.02 13.28
N ALA A 242 -12.83 -6.31 13.25
CA ALA A 242 -13.90 -6.45 14.23
C ALA A 242 -14.57 -7.84 14.14
N TYR A 243 -14.74 -8.40 12.93
CA TYR A 243 -15.26 -9.75 12.74
C TYR A 243 -14.22 -10.85 13.05
N ASN A 244 -12.93 -10.61 12.85
CA ASN A 244 -11.87 -11.64 13.01
C ASN A 244 -11.13 -11.57 14.35
N GLN A 245 -11.34 -10.54 15.19
CA GLN A 245 -10.62 -10.39 16.45
C GLN A 245 -11.10 -11.30 17.58
N ASP A 246 -12.30 -11.89 17.44
CA ASP A 246 -12.92 -12.69 18.48
C ASP A 246 -13.17 -14.16 18.09
N TYR A 247 -12.78 -14.61 16.91
CA TYR A 247 -12.98 -16.00 16.50
C TYR A 247 -11.71 -16.84 16.73
N THR A 248 -11.86 -17.95 17.48
CA THR A 248 -10.89 -19.04 17.41
C THR A 248 -10.96 -19.67 16.01
N PRO A 249 -9.93 -20.45 15.57
CA PRO A 249 -9.99 -21.19 14.30
C PRO A 249 -11.26 -22.04 14.16
N GLU A 250 -11.74 -22.63 15.26
CA GLU A 250 -12.96 -23.42 15.31
C GLU A 250 -14.21 -22.57 15.11
N GLN A 251 -14.27 -21.40 15.75
CA GLN A 251 -15.37 -20.43 15.56
C GLN A 251 -15.42 -19.88 14.15
N ALA A 252 -14.25 -19.60 13.54
CA ALA A 252 -14.16 -19.15 12.15
C ALA A 252 -14.64 -20.23 11.17
N ALA A 253 -14.31 -21.51 11.45
CA ALA A 253 -14.79 -22.65 10.67
C ALA A 253 -16.31 -22.85 10.81
N GLU A 254 -16.85 -22.71 12.03
CA GLU A 254 -18.29 -22.80 12.30
C GLU A 254 -19.08 -21.68 11.60
N GLU A 255 -18.59 -20.44 11.64
CA GLU A 255 -19.20 -19.32 10.95
C GLU A 255 -19.14 -19.48 9.42
N GLY A 256 -18.01 -19.96 8.90
CA GLY A 256 -17.86 -20.33 7.49
C GLY A 256 -18.89 -21.38 7.06
N LEU A 257 -19.09 -22.41 7.90
CA LEU A 257 -20.09 -23.46 7.64
C LEU A 257 -21.53 -22.92 7.67
N LYS A 258 -21.86 -21.99 8.58
CA LYS A 258 -23.17 -21.33 8.63
C LYS A 258 -23.44 -20.52 7.36
N ARG A 259 -22.45 -19.78 6.87
CA ARG A 259 -22.55 -19.02 5.61
C ARG A 259 -22.72 -19.95 4.41
N LEU A 260 -21.97 -21.04 4.37
CA LEU A 260 -22.11 -22.05 3.31
C LEU A 260 -23.53 -22.64 3.28
N LYS A 261 -24.08 -23.04 4.44
CA LYS A 261 -25.46 -23.52 4.57
C LYS A 261 -26.51 -22.47 4.18
N ALA A 262 -26.27 -21.19 4.48
CA ALA A 262 -27.14 -20.10 4.05
C ALA A 262 -27.13 -19.91 2.53
N ILE A 263 -25.95 -19.98 1.89
CA ILE A 263 -25.77 -19.94 0.44
C ILE A 263 -26.51 -21.11 -0.21
N GLN A 264 -26.36 -22.33 0.31
CA GLN A 264 -27.05 -23.53 -0.14
C GLN A 264 -28.57 -23.39 -0.04
N LYS A 265 -29.06 -22.90 1.11
CA LYS A 265 -30.50 -22.67 1.33
C LYS A 265 -31.11 -21.65 0.38
N LEU A 266 -30.30 -20.70 -0.12
CA LEU A 266 -30.70 -19.69 -1.10
C LEU A 266 -30.56 -20.16 -2.55
N GLY A 267 -30.01 -21.36 -2.80
CA GLY A 267 -29.72 -21.86 -4.14
C GLY A 267 -28.69 -21.04 -4.90
N MET A 268 -27.76 -20.42 -4.18
CA MET A 268 -26.75 -19.52 -4.78
C MET A 268 -25.37 -20.17 -4.94
N GLU A 269 -25.28 -21.50 -4.81
CA GLU A 269 -23.99 -22.21 -4.90
C GLU A 269 -23.30 -21.99 -6.25
N LYS A 270 -24.02 -22.16 -7.34
CA LYS A 270 -23.46 -21.99 -8.69
C LYS A 270 -23.04 -20.54 -8.98
N PRO A 271 -23.91 -19.52 -8.75
CA PRO A 271 -23.52 -18.12 -8.89
C PRO A 271 -22.29 -17.75 -8.05
N MET A 272 -22.23 -18.22 -6.80
CA MET A 272 -21.08 -17.97 -5.92
C MET A 272 -19.81 -18.67 -6.38
N ALA A 273 -19.91 -19.90 -6.90
CA ALA A 273 -18.76 -20.62 -7.45
C ALA A 273 -18.20 -19.91 -8.70
N ILE A 274 -19.06 -19.42 -9.58
CA ILE A 274 -18.67 -18.64 -10.78
C ILE A 274 -17.96 -17.35 -10.34
N MET A 275 -18.53 -16.61 -9.41
CA MET A 275 -17.94 -15.37 -8.90
C MET A 275 -16.58 -15.64 -8.22
N MET A 276 -16.47 -16.68 -7.42
CA MET A 276 -15.22 -17.10 -6.77
C MET A 276 -14.15 -17.49 -7.80
N GLY A 277 -14.54 -18.22 -8.83
CA GLY A 277 -13.66 -18.58 -9.94
C GLY A 277 -13.09 -17.36 -10.66
N MET A 278 -13.94 -16.35 -10.93
CA MET A 278 -13.50 -15.08 -11.53
C MET A 278 -12.53 -14.32 -10.61
N HIS A 279 -12.80 -14.27 -9.31
CA HIS A 279 -11.93 -13.65 -8.33
C HIS A 279 -10.54 -14.30 -8.27
N LEU A 280 -10.49 -15.63 -8.14
CA LEU A 280 -9.23 -16.39 -8.13
C LEU A 280 -8.46 -16.22 -9.44
N THR A 281 -9.17 -16.22 -10.58
CA THR A 281 -8.55 -15.97 -11.89
C THR A 281 -7.90 -14.59 -11.95
N PHE A 282 -8.56 -13.56 -11.41
CA PHE A 282 -8.00 -12.21 -11.41
C PHE A 282 -6.76 -12.10 -10.50
N ILE A 283 -6.77 -12.74 -9.33
CA ILE A 283 -5.58 -12.83 -8.46
C ILE A 283 -4.41 -13.46 -9.22
N ARG A 284 -4.62 -14.60 -9.87
CA ARG A 284 -3.58 -15.28 -10.67
C ARG A 284 -3.07 -14.43 -11.83
N LEU A 285 -3.95 -13.62 -12.46
CA LEU A 285 -3.52 -12.65 -13.48
C LEU A 285 -2.59 -11.59 -12.90
N ILE A 286 -2.89 -11.06 -11.70
CA ILE A 286 -2.00 -10.12 -11.00
C ILE A 286 -0.65 -10.78 -10.71
N GLU A 287 -0.66 -11.97 -10.11
CA GLU A 287 0.55 -12.71 -9.75
C GLU A 287 1.44 -12.98 -10.98
N LYS A 288 0.85 -13.44 -12.08
CA LYS A 288 1.62 -13.77 -13.30
C LYS A 288 2.06 -12.53 -14.10
N LEU A 289 1.19 -11.55 -14.28
CA LEU A 289 1.48 -10.39 -15.12
C LEU A 289 2.33 -9.32 -14.44
N LEU A 290 2.16 -9.17 -13.12
CA LEU A 290 2.84 -8.14 -12.34
C LEU A 290 3.95 -8.70 -11.44
N ASN A 291 4.09 -10.02 -11.34
CA ASN A 291 4.99 -10.70 -10.42
C ASN A 291 4.80 -10.20 -8.97
N TYR A 292 3.54 -10.20 -8.53
CA TYR A 292 3.13 -9.63 -7.24
C TYR A 292 2.21 -10.59 -6.49
N GLU A 293 2.60 -11.01 -5.29
CA GLU A 293 1.80 -11.88 -4.42
C GLU A 293 0.71 -11.08 -3.72
N VAL A 294 -0.54 -11.49 -3.91
CA VAL A 294 -1.73 -10.83 -3.36
C VAL A 294 -1.99 -11.35 -1.95
N ASP A 295 -1.91 -10.48 -0.94
CA ASP A 295 -2.27 -10.85 0.44
C ASP A 295 -3.79 -10.97 0.64
N MET A 296 -4.21 -11.58 1.76
CA MET A 296 -5.63 -11.80 2.07
C MET A 296 -6.46 -10.51 2.10
N LYS A 297 -5.87 -9.40 2.49
CA LYS A 297 -6.58 -8.11 2.62
C LYS A 297 -6.81 -7.49 1.24
N GLN A 298 -5.79 -7.54 0.40
CA GLN A 298 -5.87 -7.13 -1.01
C GLN A 298 -6.84 -8.01 -1.78
N SER A 299 -6.82 -9.32 -1.52
CA SER A 299 -7.77 -10.29 -2.07
C SER A 299 -9.22 -9.92 -1.76
N ALA A 300 -9.52 -9.48 -0.53
CA ALA A 300 -10.88 -9.06 -0.14
C ALA A 300 -11.36 -7.82 -0.94
N VAL A 301 -10.48 -6.84 -1.16
CA VAL A 301 -10.81 -5.65 -1.97
C VAL A 301 -10.98 -6.01 -3.44
N ILE A 302 -10.09 -6.84 -3.98
CA ILE A 302 -10.19 -7.35 -5.36
C ILE A 302 -11.49 -8.11 -5.55
N SER A 303 -11.88 -8.96 -4.57
CA SER A 303 -13.15 -9.69 -4.58
C SER A 303 -14.36 -8.76 -4.74
N HIS A 304 -14.36 -7.63 -4.02
CA HIS A 304 -15.43 -6.64 -4.12
C HIS A 304 -15.52 -6.02 -5.52
N ILE A 305 -14.39 -5.62 -6.08
CA ILE A 305 -14.33 -5.03 -7.43
C ILE A 305 -14.73 -6.06 -8.50
N VAL A 306 -14.22 -7.29 -8.41
CA VAL A 306 -14.60 -8.37 -9.34
C VAL A 306 -16.09 -8.68 -9.22
N ALA A 307 -16.64 -8.75 -8.01
CA ALA A 307 -18.06 -8.97 -7.81
C ALA A 307 -18.91 -7.88 -8.46
N GLU A 308 -18.56 -6.61 -8.30
CA GLU A 308 -19.23 -5.47 -8.94
C GLU A 308 -19.22 -5.58 -10.48
N GLN A 309 -18.07 -5.92 -11.07
CA GLN A 309 -17.92 -6.03 -12.53
C GLN A 309 -18.51 -7.32 -13.12
N SER A 310 -18.76 -8.34 -12.31
CA SER A 310 -19.22 -9.66 -12.76
C SER A 310 -20.74 -9.88 -12.64
N VAL A 311 -21.49 -8.95 -12.05
CA VAL A 311 -22.94 -9.14 -11.73
C VAL A 311 -23.75 -9.68 -12.94
N ASP A 312 -23.58 -9.06 -14.10
CA ASP A 312 -24.36 -9.45 -15.29
C ASP A 312 -23.92 -10.81 -15.84
N VAL A 313 -22.62 -11.10 -15.78
CA VAL A 313 -22.04 -12.38 -16.21
C VAL A 313 -22.51 -13.51 -15.27
N VAL A 314 -22.45 -13.28 -13.96
CA VAL A 314 -22.94 -14.24 -12.96
C VAL A 314 -24.43 -14.52 -13.17
N LYS A 315 -25.26 -13.51 -13.42
CA LYS A 315 -26.68 -13.68 -13.72
C LYS A 315 -26.91 -14.51 -15.01
N LYS A 316 -26.16 -14.20 -16.08
CA LYS A 316 -26.26 -14.89 -17.37
C LYS A 316 -25.95 -16.39 -17.24
N TRP A 317 -24.97 -16.74 -16.40
CA TRP A 317 -24.45 -18.09 -16.26
C TRP A 317 -24.89 -18.82 -14.98
N ALA A 318 -25.80 -18.24 -14.20
CA ALA A 318 -26.21 -18.74 -12.87
C ALA A 318 -26.70 -20.18 -12.84
N ASP A 319 -27.37 -20.62 -13.93
CA ASP A 319 -27.95 -21.97 -14.02
C ASP A 319 -26.97 -23.03 -14.58
N HIS A 320 -25.78 -22.57 -15.05
CA HIS A 320 -24.79 -23.49 -15.61
C HIS A 320 -23.93 -24.11 -14.51
N ASP A 321 -23.43 -25.31 -14.77
CA ASP A 321 -22.49 -25.96 -13.88
C ASP A 321 -21.11 -25.24 -13.99
N PRO A 322 -20.56 -24.70 -12.88
CA PRO A 322 -19.27 -24.03 -12.90
C PRO A 322 -18.12 -24.88 -13.42
N GLU A 323 -18.17 -26.22 -13.20
CA GLU A 323 -17.14 -27.15 -13.70
C GLU A 323 -17.14 -27.27 -15.22
N THR A 324 -18.31 -27.14 -15.83
CA THR A 324 -18.46 -27.20 -17.30
C THR A 324 -18.28 -25.85 -17.99
N LEU A 325 -18.37 -24.75 -17.23
CA LEU A 325 -18.08 -23.40 -17.73
C LEU A 325 -16.60 -23.13 -17.91
N ALA A 326 -15.74 -24.00 -17.37
CA ALA A 326 -14.29 -23.83 -17.45
C ALA A 326 -13.87 -23.64 -18.91
N PHE A 327 -13.20 -22.57 -19.19
CA PHE A 327 -12.42 -22.11 -20.36
C PHE A 327 -12.74 -22.75 -21.73
N GLU A 328 -13.41 -23.92 -21.80
CA GLU A 328 -13.85 -24.60 -23.02
C GLU A 328 -15.05 -23.91 -23.67
N ASN A 329 -15.86 -23.22 -22.87
CA ASN A 329 -16.97 -22.43 -23.38
C ASN A 329 -16.46 -21.07 -23.88
N LYS A 330 -16.38 -20.91 -25.20
CA LYS A 330 -15.84 -19.68 -25.83
C LYS A 330 -16.64 -18.44 -25.46
N GLU A 331 -17.94 -18.54 -25.24
CA GLU A 331 -18.78 -17.39 -24.88
C GLU A 331 -18.52 -16.98 -23.43
N PHE A 332 -18.47 -17.95 -22.51
CA PHE A 332 -18.09 -17.67 -21.11
C PHE A 332 -16.68 -17.08 -21.01
N ARG A 333 -15.72 -17.63 -21.79
CA ARG A 333 -14.36 -17.10 -21.83
C ARG A 333 -14.31 -15.64 -22.30
N ALA A 334 -15.15 -15.27 -23.28
CA ALA A 334 -15.25 -13.87 -23.72
C ALA A 334 -15.82 -12.96 -22.62
N ASP A 335 -16.86 -13.41 -21.94
CA ASP A 335 -17.46 -12.70 -20.81
C ASP A 335 -16.46 -12.57 -19.64
N LEU A 336 -15.73 -13.64 -19.33
CA LEU A 336 -14.66 -13.64 -18.33
C LEU A 336 -13.55 -12.61 -18.67
N LEU A 337 -13.07 -12.62 -19.91
CA LEU A 337 -12.07 -11.67 -20.38
C LEU A 337 -12.56 -10.22 -20.22
N ASP A 338 -13.81 -9.94 -20.53
CA ASP A 338 -14.41 -8.62 -20.37
C ASP A 338 -14.47 -8.19 -18.90
N VAL A 339 -14.82 -9.08 -17.98
CA VAL A 339 -14.80 -8.82 -16.54
C VAL A 339 -13.36 -8.51 -16.08
N MET A 340 -12.38 -9.32 -16.48
CA MET A 340 -10.97 -9.12 -16.11
C MET A 340 -10.44 -7.76 -16.61
N VAL A 341 -10.75 -7.39 -17.86
CA VAL A 341 -10.35 -6.10 -18.44
C VAL A 341 -11.03 -4.94 -17.74
N LYS A 342 -12.33 -5.03 -17.41
CA LYS A 342 -13.05 -3.99 -16.68
C LYS A 342 -12.48 -3.81 -15.26
N THR A 343 -12.21 -4.92 -14.58
CA THR A 343 -11.59 -4.92 -13.24
C THR A 343 -10.21 -4.27 -13.27
N ALA A 344 -9.34 -4.68 -14.21
CA ALA A 344 -8.02 -4.08 -14.37
C ALA A 344 -8.09 -2.57 -14.67
N LYS A 345 -9.05 -2.14 -15.49
CA LYS A 345 -9.28 -0.73 -15.80
C LYS A 345 -9.77 0.06 -14.58
N GLN A 346 -10.69 -0.49 -13.77
CA GLN A 346 -11.17 0.14 -12.54
C GLN A 346 -10.04 0.30 -11.52
N MET A 347 -9.17 -0.71 -11.43
CA MET A 347 -7.96 -0.68 -10.59
C MET A 347 -6.82 0.15 -11.19
N LYS A 348 -6.99 0.71 -12.40
CA LYS A 348 -5.98 1.48 -13.15
C LYS A 348 -4.70 0.72 -13.47
N LEU A 349 -4.78 -0.60 -13.61
CA LEU A 349 -3.65 -1.48 -13.93
C LEU A 349 -3.33 -1.39 -15.43
N LYS A 350 -2.61 -0.35 -15.83
CA LYS A 350 -2.32 -0.02 -17.24
C LYS A 350 -1.56 -1.11 -17.99
N TYR A 351 -0.73 -1.89 -17.28
CA TYR A 351 0.03 -3.00 -17.85
C TYR A 351 -0.85 -4.20 -18.19
N MET A 352 -1.98 -4.39 -17.49
CA MET A 352 -2.95 -5.45 -17.70
C MET A 352 -3.96 -5.05 -18.80
N ASN A 353 -3.49 -4.96 -20.04
CA ASN A 353 -4.36 -4.71 -21.19
C ASN A 353 -5.03 -6.00 -21.68
N ARG A 354 -6.02 -5.87 -22.58
CA ARG A 354 -6.84 -6.99 -23.08
C ARG A 354 -5.99 -8.13 -23.67
N GLU A 355 -5.02 -7.80 -24.49
CA GLU A 355 -4.17 -8.79 -25.17
C GLU A 355 -3.35 -9.62 -24.18
N ARG A 356 -2.74 -8.96 -23.19
CA ARG A 356 -1.94 -9.64 -22.16
C ARG A 356 -2.80 -10.48 -21.22
N ILE A 357 -3.97 -9.96 -20.84
CA ILE A 357 -4.92 -10.73 -20.03
C ILE A 357 -5.36 -11.96 -20.80
N ASP A 358 -5.69 -11.83 -22.09
CA ASP A 358 -6.13 -12.94 -22.93
C ASP A 358 -5.06 -14.04 -23.06
N GLN A 359 -3.81 -13.66 -23.36
CA GLN A 359 -2.68 -14.58 -23.41
C GLN A 359 -2.44 -15.29 -22.07
N CYS A 360 -2.49 -14.52 -20.96
CA CYS A 360 -2.28 -15.08 -19.63
C CYS A 360 -3.42 -16.01 -19.18
N LEU A 361 -4.66 -15.77 -19.60
CA LEU A 361 -5.79 -16.67 -19.35
C LEU A 361 -5.55 -18.05 -19.97
N ASP A 362 -4.97 -18.14 -21.16
CA ASP A 362 -4.62 -19.42 -21.79
C ASP A 362 -3.53 -20.16 -21.01
N GLU A 363 -2.58 -19.44 -20.42
CA GLU A 363 -1.56 -20.03 -19.55
C GLU A 363 -2.16 -20.55 -18.24
N ILE A 364 -3.02 -19.75 -17.60
CA ILE A 364 -3.70 -20.14 -16.35
C ILE A 364 -4.55 -21.39 -16.58
N HIS A 365 -5.24 -21.45 -17.71
CA HIS A 365 -6.04 -22.63 -18.07
C HIS A 365 -5.17 -23.89 -18.22
N ARG A 366 -4.08 -23.81 -18.98
CA ARG A 366 -3.15 -24.94 -19.15
C ARG A 366 -2.57 -25.42 -17.82
N ASP A 367 -2.20 -24.49 -16.93
CA ASP A 367 -1.69 -24.81 -15.60
C ASP A 367 -2.77 -25.52 -14.76
N ALA A 368 -4.01 -25.05 -14.79
CA ALA A 368 -5.13 -25.66 -14.07
C ALA A 368 -5.43 -27.08 -14.57
N MET A 369 -5.42 -27.30 -15.89
CA MET A 369 -5.62 -28.63 -16.48
C MET A 369 -4.53 -29.61 -16.06
N ARG A 370 -3.26 -29.18 -16.09
CA ARG A 370 -2.13 -30.01 -15.65
C ARG A 370 -2.26 -30.43 -14.18
N VAL A 371 -2.58 -29.49 -13.29
CA VAL A 371 -2.78 -29.79 -11.86
C VAL A 371 -3.91 -30.76 -11.65
N ASN A 372 -5.05 -30.60 -12.36
CA ASN A 372 -6.18 -31.52 -12.26
C ASN A 372 -5.84 -32.94 -12.78
N GLU A 373 -5.03 -33.06 -13.81
CA GLU A 373 -4.54 -34.35 -14.30
C GLU A 373 -3.60 -35.04 -13.30
N GLU A 374 -2.72 -34.29 -12.65
CA GLU A 374 -1.85 -34.80 -11.60
C GLU A 374 -2.65 -35.32 -10.40
N TYR A 375 -3.63 -34.55 -9.90
CA TYR A 375 -4.53 -35.01 -8.84
C TYR A 375 -5.34 -36.26 -9.19
N ARG A 376 -5.81 -36.37 -10.44
CA ARG A 376 -6.53 -37.57 -10.91
C ARG A 376 -5.63 -38.80 -10.98
N LYS A 377 -4.32 -38.63 -11.24
CA LYS A 377 -3.34 -39.73 -11.27
C LYS A 377 -2.94 -40.19 -9.86
N GLU A 378 -2.95 -39.27 -8.87
CA GLU A 378 -2.66 -39.61 -7.47
C GLU A 378 -3.86 -40.24 -6.74
N ALA A 379 -5.08 -39.99 -7.23
CA ALA A 379 -6.34 -40.53 -6.65
C ALA A 379 -6.73 -41.90 -7.19
N ASN A 380 -6.06 -42.40 -8.25
CA ASN A 380 -6.21 -43.74 -8.82
C ASN A 380 -4.99 -44.61 -8.51
#